data_4f49fb4780fe6dbdb38efcc7d3d3e602
#
_entry.id   4f49fb4780fe6dbdb38efcc7d3d3e602
#
_cell.length_a   1.000
_cell.length_b   1.000
_cell.length_c   1.000
_cell.angle_alpha   90.00
_cell.angle_beta   90.00
_cell.angle_gamma   90.00
#
_symmetry.space_group_name_H-M   'P 1'
#
loop_
_entity.id
_entity.type
_entity.pdbx_description
1 polymer ?
#
loop_
_entity_poly.entity_id
_entity_poly.type
_entity_poly.pdbx_seq_one_letter_code
_entity_poly.pdbx_strand_id
1 'polypeptide(L)'
;MKIHIKGGTLVDPVAGTERQADVFVVDGKIAALGTAPAGFTADRTIDASGLIVAPGLVDLCARLREPGYEHKATLASEMAAAVAGGVTTLVCPPDTDPVLDEPGLVEMLKFRAHNLHQANVHPLGALTVGLKGEVITEMVALTESGCVGFTQANVPVRDTQVLLRALQYASTYGYTTWLRPQDAFIGRGGVAASGALASRLGLSGVPVAAETIALHTIFELMRVTGARVHLARLSSAAGLALVRAAKAEGLPVTCDVGVNHLHLIDVDIGYFDSQFRLDPPLRSERDREAIRVALADGTIDAICSDHTPVDDDEKLLPFDEATPGATGLELLLSLTLKWADETRTPLAQALRRITSVPADVLQLPAGRLAEGSAADLCVFDPRAHWRVEPRALKSQGHNSPFLGYELPASVRTTLVAGQIAFERH
;
A
#
# COMPACT_ATOMS: atom_id res chain seq x y z
N MET A 1 26.82 7.64 -10.93
CA MET A 1 26.17 7.97 -12.22
C MET A 1 25.46 9.31 -12.08
N LYS A 2 25.60 10.16 -13.10
CA LYS A 2 24.93 11.49 -13.18
C LYS A 2 23.79 11.41 -14.18
N ILE A 3 22.56 11.70 -13.72
CA ILE A 3 21.38 11.68 -14.58
C ILE A 3 20.77 13.08 -14.64
N HIS A 4 20.39 13.49 -15.86
CA HIS A 4 19.62 14.70 -16.12
C HIS A 4 18.22 14.30 -16.60
N ILE A 5 17.18 14.61 -15.83
CA ILE A 5 15.79 14.48 -16.24
C ILE A 5 15.35 15.86 -16.71
N LYS A 6 15.10 16.00 -18.03
CA LYS A 6 14.94 17.27 -18.70
C LYS A 6 13.50 17.55 -19.11
N GLY A 7 13.01 18.77 -18.87
CA GLY A 7 11.79 19.30 -19.46
C GLY A 7 10.49 18.75 -18.92
N GLY A 8 10.52 18.07 -17.77
CA GLY A 8 9.33 17.51 -17.12
C GLY A 8 8.54 18.51 -16.29
N THR A 9 7.28 18.21 -16.03
CA THR A 9 6.49 18.90 -15.00
C THR A 9 6.79 18.25 -13.67
N LEU A 10 7.52 18.96 -12.82
CA LEU A 10 7.84 18.51 -11.47
C LEU A 10 6.63 18.75 -10.56
N VAL A 11 6.15 17.69 -9.93
CA VAL A 11 5.06 17.76 -8.95
C VAL A 11 5.61 17.47 -7.56
N ASP A 12 5.52 18.48 -6.68
CA ASP A 12 5.90 18.33 -5.28
C ASP A 12 4.63 18.13 -4.42
N PRO A 13 4.36 16.90 -3.95
CA PRO A 13 3.18 16.60 -3.15
C PRO A 13 3.20 17.24 -1.76
N VAL A 14 4.38 17.57 -1.22
CA VAL A 14 4.53 18.22 0.10
C VAL A 14 4.20 19.69 0.01
N ALA A 15 4.79 20.38 -0.96
CA ALA A 15 4.52 21.81 -1.21
C ALA A 15 3.18 22.04 -1.91
N GLY A 16 2.57 21.01 -2.51
CA GLY A 16 1.35 21.13 -3.29
C GLY A 16 1.53 21.94 -4.60
N THR A 17 2.73 21.89 -5.19
CA THR A 17 3.11 22.72 -6.35
C THR A 17 3.43 21.88 -7.57
N GLU A 18 3.15 22.47 -8.75
CA GLU A 18 3.47 21.94 -10.06
C GLU A 18 4.26 22.99 -10.84
N ARG A 19 5.41 22.62 -11.37
CA ARG A 19 6.25 23.54 -12.15
C ARG A 19 7.11 22.81 -13.19
N GLN A 20 7.38 23.47 -14.31
CA GLN A 20 8.39 22.99 -15.26
C GLN A 20 9.78 23.14 -14.65
N ALA A 21 10.50 22.05 -14.48
CA ALA A 21 11.85 22.07 -13.96
C ALA A 21 12.61 20.81 -14.33
N ASP A 22 13.92 20.96 -14.50
CA ASP A 22 14.84 19.85 -14.68
C ASP A 22 15.23 19.26 -13.31
N VAL A 23 15.56 17.97 -13.28
CA VAL A 23 16.07 17.29 -12.09
C VAL A 23 17.48 16.78 -12.39
N PHE A 24 18.42 17.08 -11.51
CA PHE A 24 19.81 16.66 -11.61
C PHE A 24 20.12 15.66 -10.50
N VAL A 25 20.52 14.45 -10.89
CA VAL A 25 20.86 13.36 -9.96
C VAL A 25 22.36 13.13 -10.01
N VAL A 26 22.98 13.05 -8.85
CA VAL A 26 24.41 12.72 -8.65
C VAL A 26 24.55 11.73 -7.52
N ASP A 27 25.25 10.63 -7.77
CA ASP A 27 25.57 9.61 -6.77
C ASP A 27 24.36 9.15 -5.92
N GLY A 28 23.26 8.89 -6.62
CA GLY A 28 22.05 8.36 -6.02
C GLY A 28 21.15 9.40 -5.34
N LYS A 29 21.49 10.69 -5.37
CA LYS A 29 20.75 11.77 -4.71
C LYS A 29 20.29 12.83 -5.70
N ILE A 30 19.23 13.53 -5.35
CA ILE A 30 18.80 14.75 -6.05
C ILE A 30 19.81 15.85 -5.73
N ALA A 31 20.62 16.23 -6.70
CA ALA A 31 21.65 17.24 -6.52
C ALA A 31 21.11 18.66 -6.69
N ALA A 32 20.13 18.85 -7.60
CA ALA A 32 19.46 20.14 -7.80
C ALA A 32 18.13 19.98 -8.52
N LEU A 33 17.24 20.97 -8.33
CA LEU A 33 15.93 21.09 -8.98
C LEU A 33 15.86 22.42 -9.71
N GLY A 34 15.84 22.38 -11.06
CA GLY A 34 15.73 23.52 -11.95
C GLY A 34 17.05 23.92 -12.59
N THR A 35 18.06 24.33 -11.85
CA THR A 35 19.33 24.80 -12.40
C THR A 35 20.43 23.75 -12.19
N ALA A 36 21.17 23.46 -13.26
CA ALA A 36 22.26 22.50 -13.20
C ALA A 36 23.34 22.92 -12.17
N PRO A 37 23.85 21.99 -11.36
CA PRO A 37 25.02 22.25 -10.52
C PRO A 37 26.25 22.66 -11.35
N ALA A 38 27.12 23.48 -10.78
CA ALA A 38 28.36 23.91 -11.47
C ALA A 38 29.20 22.69 -11.90
N GLY A 39 29.60 22.67 -13.18
CA GLY A 39 30.40 21.57 -13.75
C GLY A 39 29.64 20.25 -13.92
N PHE A 40 28.31 20.26 -13.87
CA PHE A 40 27.51 19.06 -14.12
C PHE A 40 27.58 18.64 -15.60
N THR A 41 27.94 17.38 -15.82
CA THR A 41 27.83 16.72 -17.14
C THR A 41 27.11 15.41 -16.92
N ALA A 42 25.99 15.21 -17.61
CA ALA A 42 25.18 13.99 -17.46
C ALA A 42 25.82 12.80 -18.15
N ASP A 43 25.84 11.66 -17.48
CA ASP A 43 26.15 10.36 -18.11
C ASP A 43 24.93 9.83 -18.89
N ARG A 44 23.72 10.18 -18.43
CA ARG A 44 22.43 9.81 -19.03
C ARG A 44 21.47 10.99 -18.96
N THR A 45 20.76 11.26 -20.05
CA THR A 45 19.65 12.22 -20.10
C THR A 45 18.34 11.48 -20.36
N ILE A 46 17.32 11.79 -19.56
CA ILE A 46 15.95 11.32 -19.71
C ILE A 46 15.13 12.51 -20.18
N ASP A 47 14.55 12.43 -21.38
CA ASP A 47 13.62 13.46 -21.87
C ASP A 47 12.24 13.20 -21.23
N ALA A 48 11.86 14.12 -20.33
CA ALA A 48 10.58 14.10 -19.64
C ALA A 48 9.62 15.16 -20.20
N SER A 49 9.85 15.67 -21.41
CA SER A 49 8.98 16.67 -22.05
C SER A 49 7.54 16.16 -22.16
N GLY A 50 6.60 16.87 -21.53
CA GLY A 50 5.18 16.48 -21.47
C GLY A 50 4.86 15.37 -20.45
N LEU A 51 5.84 14.91 -19.68
CA LEU A 51 5.69 13.94 -18.62
C LEU A 51 5.66 14.61 -17.24
N ILE A 52 5.13 13.90 -16.27
CA ILE A 52 5.19 14.27 -14.86
C ILE A 52 6.42 13.61 -14.22
N VAL A 53 7.15 14.39 -13.42
CA VAL A 53 8.23 13.91 -12.57
C VAL A 53 7.78 14.08 -11.12
N ALA A 54 7.55 12.98 -10.45
CA ALA A 54 7.08 12.91 -9.07
C ALA A 54 8.08 12.13 -8.19
N PRO A 55 7.99 12.24 -6.85
CA PRO A 55 8.67 11.29 -5.97
C PRO A 55 8.25 9.87 -6.32
N GLY A 56 9.13 8.91 -6.07
CA GLY A 56 8.76 7.51 -6.13
C GLY A 56 7.62 7.19 -5.18
N LEU A 57 6.72 6.31 -5.62
CA LEU A 57 5.55 5.94 -4.85
C LEU A 57 5.94 5.10 -3.64
N VAL A 58 5.15 5.24 -2.57
CA VAL A 58 5.31 4.51 -1.31
C VAL A 58 4.04 3.71 -1.07
N ASP A 59 4.14 2.39 -1.08
CA ASP A 59 3.02 1.49 -0.86
C ASP A 59 3.05 0.85 0.53
N LEU A 60 1.95 0.94 1.25
CA LEU A 60 1.84 0.48 2.64
C LEU A 60 1.46 -1.01 2.78
N CYS A 61 1.10 -1.69 1.70
CA CYS A 61 0.69 -3.10 1.78
C CYS A 61 0.92 -3.85 0.46
N ALA A 62 2.07 -4.53 0.37
CA ALA A 62 2.38 -5.39 -0.77
C ALA A 62 2.88 -6.77 -0.31
N ARG A 63 2.13 -7.82 -0.61
CA ARG A 63 2.56 -9.20 -0.37
C ARG A 63 3.49 -9.67 -1.47
N LEU A 64 4.75 -9.90 -1.11
CA LEU A 64 5.78 -10.37 -2.04
C LEU A 64 5.84 -11.90 -2.16
N ARG A 65 5.00 -12.59 -1.37
CA ARG A 65 4.79 -14.05 -1.39
C ARG A 65 6.00 -14.92 -1.06
N GLU A 66 7.16 -14.34 -0.87
CA GLU A 66 8.38 -15.04 -0.54
C GLU A 66 8.90 -14.57 0.82
N PRO A 67 9.30 -15.51 1.69
CA PRO A 67 9.39 -16.98 1.49
C PRO A 67 8.02 -17.70 1.58
N GLY A 68 7.98 -18.90 0.98
CA GLY A 68 6.98 -19.95 1.21
C GLY A 68 5.80 -20.02 0.24
N TYR A 69 5.54 -18.94 -0.50
CA TYR A 69 4.44 -18.87 -1.47
C TYR A 69 4.91 -18.51 -2.87
N GLU A 70 6.12 -18.99 -3.26
CA GLU A 70 6.75 -18.69 -4.53
C GLU A 70 5.96 -19.19 -5.75
N HIS A 71 5.08 -20.17 -5.54
CA HIS A 71 4.14 -20.64 -6.57
C HIS A 71 3.11 -19.58 -6.95
N LYS A 72 2.73 -18.66 -6.02
CA LYS A 72 1.82 -17.54 -6.27
C LYS A 72 2.54 -16.35 -6.88
N ALA A 73 3.71 -16.03 -6.36
CA ALA A 73 4.57 -14.97 -6.86
C ALA A 73 5.97 -15.05 -6.23
N THR A 74 6.98 -14.55 -6.94
CA THR A 74 8.35 -14.48 -6.42
C THR A 74 8.71 -13.06 -6.02
N LEU A 75 9.67 -12.92 -5.11
CA LEU A 75 10.21 -11.61 -4.73
C LEU A 75 10.67 -10.81 -5.96
N ALA A 76 11.31 -11.47 -6.92
CA ALA A 76 11.81 -10.84 -8.13
C ALA A 76 10.67 -10.32 -9.03
N SER A 77 9.60 -11.10 -9.23
CA SER A 77 8.46 -10.67 -10.05
C SER A 77 7.71 -9.50 -9.43
N GLU A 78 7.48 -9.54 -8.11
CA GLU A 78 6.70 -8.50 -7.44
C GLU A 78 7.49 -7.20 -7.25
N MET A 79 8.80 -7.29 -7.06
CA MET A 79 9.65 -6.10 -7.07
C MET A 79 9.78 -5.48 -8.47
N ALA A 80 9.79 -6.31 -9.54
CA ALA A 80 9.70 -5.80 -10.90
C ALA A 80 8.35 -5.11 -11.18
N ALA A 81 7.25 -5.66 -10.65
CA ALA A 81 5.92 -5.05 -10.71
C ALA A 81 5.89 -3.71 -9.95
N ALA A 82 6.52 -3.63 -8.77
CA ALA A 82 6.60 -2.40 -8.00
C ALA A 82 7.23 -1.26 -8.81
N VAL A 83 8.42 -1.47 -9.36
CA VAL A 83 9.11 -0.42 -10.13
C VAL A 83 8.41 -0.14 -11.48
N ALA A 84 7.74 -1.12 -12.08
CA ALA A 84 6.91 -0.89 -13.28
C ALA A 84 5.68 -0.02 -12.98
N GLY A 85 5.16 -0.09 -11.74
CA GLY A 85 4.10 0.77 -11.22
C GLY A 85 4.57 2.11 -10.65
N GLY A 86 5.88 2.39 -10.65
CA GLY A 86 6.44 3.63 -10.08
C GLY A 86 6.69 3.57 -8.57
N VAL A 87 6.48 2.40 -7.94
CA VAL A 87 6.70 2.20 -6.51
C VAL A 87 8.17 1.99 -6.24
N THR A 88 8.76 2.86 -5.43
CA THR A 88 10.19 2.80 -5.04
C THR A 88 10.39 2.32 -3.61
N THR A 89 9.32 2.37 -2.81
CA THR A 89 9.34 1.97 -1.41
C THR A 89 8.06 1.21 -1.10
N LEU A 90 8.15 0.04 -0.51
CA LEU A 90 6.98 -0.78 -0.18
C LEU A 90 7.12 -1.46 1.17
N VAL A 91 5.96 -1.70 1.80
CA VAL A 91 5.84 -2.43 3.05
C VAL A 91 5.34 -3.84 2.79
N CYS A 92 6.09 -4.83 3.30
CA CYS A 92 5.73 -6.24 3.20
C CYS A 92 5.18 -6.73 4.55
N PRO A 93 3.94 -7.23 4.61
CA PRO A 93 3.40 -7.84 5.83
C PRO A 93 4.07 -9.20 6.11
N PRO A 94 4.02 -9.68 7.38
CA PRO A 94 4.76 -10.85 7.84
C PRO A 94 4.10 -12.20 7.53
N ASP A 95 2.97 -12.21 6.80
CA ASP A 95 2.17 -13.41 6.50
C ASP A 95 2.80 -14.28 5.38
N THR A 96 4.07 -14.60 5.56
CA THR A 96 4.90 -15.52 4.78
C THR A 96 4.97 -16.90 5.44
N ASP A 97 5.65 -17.87 4.84
CA ASP A 97 5.90 -19.18 5.42
C ASP A 97 7.41 -19.54 5.28
N PRO A 98 8.17 -19.50 6.38
CA PRO A 98 7.74 -19.14 7.75
C PRO A 98 7.33 -17.66 7.90
N VAL A 99 6.52 -17.40 8.93
CA VAL A 99 6.11 -16.03 9.32
C VAL A 99 7.32 -15.19 9.71
N LEU A 100 7.33 -13.89 9.39
CA LEU A 100 8.41 -12.97 9.79
C LEU A 100 8.30 -12.58 11.28
N ASP A 101 8.59 -13.51 12.16
CA ASP A 101 8.53 -13.39 13.62
C ASP A 101 9.89 -13.61 14.30
N GLU A 102 10.94 -13.85 13.51
CA GLU A 102 12.33 -14.00 13.95
C GLU A 102 13.28 -13.12 13.16
N PRO A 103 14.35 -12.57 13.80
CA PRO A 103 15.34 -11.68 13.18
C PRO A 103 15.94 -12.22 11.88
N GLY A 104 16.37 -13.49 11.87
CA GLY A 104 17.04 -14.09 10.72
C GLY A 104 16.17 -14.14 9.45
N LEU A 105 14.86 -14.27 9.58
CA LEU A 105 13.92 -14.25 8.45
C LEU A 105 13.80 -12.84 7.86
N VAL A 106 13.76 -11.82 8.73
CA VAL A 106 13.72 -10.42 8.33
C VAL A 106 15.01 -10.03 7.58
N GLU A 107 16.16 -10.40 8.13
CA GLU A 107 17.47 -10.16 7.50
C GLU A 107 17.60 -10.85 6.14
N MET A 108 17.15 -12.10 6.05
CA MET A 108 17.14 -12.87 4.79
C MET A 108 16.28 -12.18 3.72
N LEU A 109 15.06 -11.78 4.06
CA LEU A 109 14.17 -11.08 3.12
C LEU A 109 14.80 -9.77 2.63
N LYS A 110 15.32 -8.95 3.55
CA LYS A 110 15.97 -7.68 3.22
C LYS A 110 17.21 -7.87 2.35
N PHE A 111 18.05 -8.85 2.67
CA PHE A 111 19.24 -9.18 1.89
C PHE A 111 18.87 -9.59 0.46
N ARG A 112 17.87 -10.47 0.30
CA ARG A 112 17.41 -10.92 -1.03
C ARG A 112 16.80 -9.76 -1.81
N ALA A 113 15.94 -8.95 -1.20
CA ALA A 113 15.33 -7.79 -1.84
C ALA A 113 16.39 -6.76 -2.28
N HIS A 114 17.38 -6.46 -1.43
CA HIS A 114 18.46 -5.52 -1.74
C HIS A 114 19.27 -5.95 -2.98
N ASN A 115 19.56 -7.24 -3.11
CA ASN A 115 20.33 -7.78 -4.24
C ASN A 115 19.60 -7.74 -5.60
N LEU A 116 18.29 -7.49 -5.61
CA LEU A 116 17.54 -7.30 -6.85
C LEU A 116 17.69 -5.90 -7.43
N HIS A 117 18.20 -4.94 -6.64
CA HIS A 117 18.40 -3.53 -7.06
C HIS A 117 17.14 -2.88 -7.66
N GLN A 118 16.00 -3.15 -7.05
CA GLN A 118 14.70 -2.61 -7.42
C GLN A 118 14.13 -1.76 -6.28
N ALA A 119 12.82 -1.87 -5.97
CA ALA A 119 12.21 -1.11 -4.89
C ALA A 119 12.84 -1.41 -3.51
N ASN A 120 12.76 -0.43 -2.58
CA ASN A 120 13.15 -0.60 -1.18
C ASN A 120 12.06 -1.37 -0.43
N VAL A 121 12.39 -2.52 0.17
CA VAL A 121 11.45 -3.34 0.94
C VAL A 121 11.61 -3.07 2.43
N HIS A 122 10.51 -2.73 3.07
CA HIS A 122 10.41 -2.50 4.51
C HIS A 122 9.45 -3.52 5.14
N PRO A 123 9.97 -4.59 5.77
CA PRO A 123 9.12 -5.61 6.38
C PRO A 123 8.44 -5.10 7.64
N LEU A 124 7.21 -5.54 7.87
CA LEU A 124 6.58 -5.54 9.18
C LEU A 124 6.90 -6.85 9.89
N GLY A 125 7.21 -6.77 11.18
CA GLY A 125 7.33 -7.95 12.03
C GLY A 125 5.94 -8.47 12.44
N ALA A 126 5.83 -9.77 12.69
CA ALA A 126 4.62 -10.32 13.26
C ALA A 126 4.43 -9.78 14.70
N LEU A 127 3.19 -9.40 15.03
CA LEU A 127 2.86 -8.92 16.37
C LEU A 127 2.95 -10.06 17.41
N THR A 128 2.56 -11.26 16.98
CA THR A 128 2.62 -12.49 17.80
C THR A 128 3.30 -13.61 17.06
N VAL A 129 3.94 -14.51 17.80
CA VAL A 129 4.67 -15.67 17.26
C VAL A 129 3.74 -16.49 16.37
N GLY A 130 4.16 -16.74 15.13
CA GLY A 130 3.39 -17.49 14.13
C GLY A 130 2.05 -16.85 13.78
N LEU A 131 1.82 -15.56 14.09
CA LEU A 131 0.52 -14.87 13.95
C LEU A 131 -0.63 -15.56 14.71
N LYS A 132 -0.33 -16.31 15.77
CA LYS A 132 -1.34 -17.09 16.52
C LYS A 132 -2.19 -16.27 17.49
N GLY A 133 -1.78 -15.04 17.82
CA GLY A 133 -2.49 -14.18 18.76
C GLY A 133 -2.33 -14.59 20.24
N GLU A 134 -1.29 -15.35 20.58
CA GLU A 134 -1.08 -15.92 21.91
C GLU A 134 0.14 -15.33 22.63
N VAL A 135 1.29 -15.32 21.98
CA VAL A 135 2.57 -14.86 22.53
C VAL A 135 3.11 -13.73 21.66
N ILE A 136 3.40 -12.58 22.28
CA ILE A 136 4.01 -11.42 21.57
C ILE A 136 5.44 -11.75 21.16
N THR A 137 5.87 -11.18 20.01
CA THR A 137 7.24 -11.34 19.50
C THR A 137 8.24 -10.42 20.20
N GLU A 138 9.53 -10.67 19.99
CA GLU A 138 10.62 -9.82 20.47
C GLU A 138 10.78 -8.59 19.56
N MET A 139 9.92 -7.58 19.74
CA MET A 139 9.82 -6.40 18.83
C MET A 139 11.14 -5.64 18.72
N VAL A 140 11.95 -5.57 19.79
CA VAL A 140 13.26 -4.88 19.74
C VAL A 140 14.19 -5.58 18.77
N ALA A 141 14.36 -6.90 18.88
CA ALA A 141 15.21 -7.69 18.00
C ALA A 141 14.77 -7.63 16.54
N LEU A 142 13.46 -7.67 16.30
CA LEU A 142 12.89 -7.52 14.94
C LEU A 142 13.13 -6.11 14.37
N THR A 143 13.05 -5.06 15.21
CA THR A 143 13.34 -3.69 14.77
C THR A 143 14.84 -3.53 14.44
N GLU A 144 15.73 -4.10 15.24
CA GLU A 144 17.18 -4.09 14.97
C GLU A 144 17.52 -4.82 13.65
N SER A 145 16.75 -5.85 13.28
CA SER A 145 16.87 -6.53 11.99
C SER A 145 16.24 -5.75 10.83
N GLY A 146 15.47 -4.68 11.14
CA GLY A 146 14.96 -3.70 10.18
C GLY A 146 13.49 -3.76 9.88
N CYS A 147 12.66 -4.30 10.78
CA CYS A 147 11.22 -4.09 10.75
C CYS A 147 10.87 -2.63 11.05
N VAL A 148 9.89 -2.09 10.32
CA VAL A 148 9.42 -0.70 10.47
C VAL A 148 8.15 -0.57 11.31
N GLY A 149 7.61 -1.66 11.80
CA GLY A 149 6.42 -1.75 12.63
C GLY A 149 6.00 -3.21 12.81
N PHE A 150 4.86 -3.42 13.47
CA PHE A 150 4.38 -4.76 13.82
C PHE A 150 2.92 -4.94 13.47
N THR A 151 2.56 -6.09 12.92
CA THR A 151 1.20 -6.37 12.50
C THR A 151 0.78 -7.80 12.78
N GLN A 152 -0.52 -8.00 12.89
CA GLN A 152 -1.12 -9.33 12.92
C GLN A 152 -1.61 -9.77 11.52
N ALA A 153 -1.24 -9.04 10.48
CA ALA A 153 -1.69 -9.22 9.10
C ALA A 153 -3.25 -9.30 9.01
N ASN A 154 -3.77 -10.37 8.41
CA ASN A 154 -5.22 -10.58 8.31
C ASN A 154 -5.80 -11.44 9.44
N VAL A 155 -4.99 -11.84 10.43
CA VAL A 155 -5.44 -12.67 11.55
C VAL A 155 -5.86 -11.78 12.72
N PRO A 156 -7.14 -11.74 13.10
CA PRO A 156 -7.58 -10.91 14.23
C PRO A 156 -7.06 -11.45 15.56
N VAL A 157 -6.59 -10.54 16.43
CA VAL A 157 -6.21 -10.91 17.80
C VAL A 157 -7.49 -11.16 18.61
N ARG A 158 -7.65 -12.39 19.11
CA ARG A 158 -8.83 -12.81 19.87
C ARG A 158 -8.75 -12.41 21.34
N ASP A 159 -7.55 -12.48 21.90
CA ASP A 159 -7.31 -12.16 23.31
C ASP A 159 -6.93 -10.68 23.45
N THR A 160 -7.85 -9.89 23.99
CA THR A 160 -7.62 -8.46 24.22
C THR A 160 -6.49 -8.18 25.21
N GLN A 161 -6.18 -9.14 26.11
CA GLN A 161 -5.04 -9.02 27.05
C GLN A 161 -3.71 -9.12 26.30
N VAL A 162 -3.61 -10.01 25.29
CA VAL A 162 -2.44 -10.10 24.42
C VAL A 162 -2.29 -8.81 23.62
N LEU A 163 -3.38 -8.30 23.04
CA LEU A 163 -3.36 -7.05 22.30
C LEU A 163 -2.95 -5.87 23.20
N LEU A 164 -3.49 -5.78 24.42
CA LEU A 164 -3.10 -4.75 25.40
C LEU A 164 -1.60 -4.78 25.67
N ARG A 165 -1.04 -5.94 25.95
CA ARG A 165 0.41 -6.11 26.23
C ARG A 165 1.25 -5.75 25.01
N ALA A 166 0.84 -6.17 23.81
CA ALA A 166 1.54 -5.82 22.57
C ALA A 166 1.57 -4.29 22.34
N LEU A 167 0.45 -3.60 22.57
CA LEU A 167 0.36 -2.15 22.46
C LEU A 167 1.20 -1.45 23.55
N GLN A 168 1.22 -1.95 24.79
CA GLN A 168 2.09 -1.44 25.85
C GLN A 168 3.57 -1.57 25.47
N TYR A 169 3.98 -2.74 24.95
CA TYR A 169 5.35 -2.96 24.50
C TYR A 169 5.70 -2.00 23.36
N ALA A 170 4.88 -1.94 22.32
CA ALA A 170 5.10 -1.04 21.20
C ALA A 170 5.17 0.43 21.65
N SER A 171 4.28 0.88 22.55
CA SER A 171 4.29 2.23 23.09
C SER A 171 5.57 2.57 23.84
N THR A 172 6.11 1.63 24.62
CA THR A 172 7.34 1.81 25.42
C THR A 172 8.54 2.16 24.53
N TYR A 173 8.62 1.59 23.33
CA TYR A 173 9.72 1.81 22.38
C TYR A 173 9.37 2.75 21.22
N GLY A 174 8.15 3.31 21.20
CA GLY A 174 7.70 4.20 20.14
C GLY A 174 7.41 3.52 18.81
N TYR A 175 7.18 2.22 18.80
CA TYR A 175 6.85 1.46 17.60
C TYR A 175 5.42 1.70 17.14
N THR A 176 5.18 1.62 15.83
CA THR A 176 3.84 1.66 15.26
C THR A 176 3.28 0.25 15.13
N THR A 177 2.09 0.03 15.68
CA THR A 177 1.35 -1.22 15.50
C THR A 177 0.34 -1.06 14.37
N TRP A 178 0.37 -1.98 13.40
CA TRP A 178 -0.51 -2.00 12.24
C TRP A 178 -1.60 -3.02 12.45
N LEU A 179 -2.84 -2.56 12.53
CA LEU A 179 -3.96 -3.43 12.84
C LEU A 179 -5.02 -3.32 11.74
N ARG A 180 -5.42 -4.47 11.21
CA ARG A 180 -6.63 -4.53 10.42
C ARG A 180 -7.81 -4.66 11.38
N PRO A 181 -8.75 -3.69 11.40
CA PRO A 181 -9.88 -3.74 12.32
C PRO A 181 -10.90 -4.79 11.85
N GLN A 182 -10.86 -5.95 12.48
CA GLN A 182 -11.80 -7.04 12.24
C GLN A 182 -12.00 -7.84 13.53
N ASP A 183 -13.27 -8.02 13.93
CA ASP A 183 -13.62 -8.90 15.02
C ASP A 183 -13.33 -10.37 14.65
N ALA A 184 -12.86 -11.14 15.62
CA ALA A 184 -12.42 -12.53 15.40
C ALA A 184 -13.57 -13.53 15.17
N PHE A 185 -14.79 -13.17 15.52
CA PHE A 185 -15.95 -14.06 15.50
C PHE A 185 -17.05 -13.57 14.56
N ILE A 186 -17.34 -12.26 14.59
CA ILE A 186 -18.37 -11.66 13.76
C ILE A 186 -17.92 -11.62 12.30
N GLY A 187 -18.67 -12.29 11.44
CA GLY A 187 -18.35 -12.41 10.01
C GLY A 187 -17.25 -13.44 9.71
N ARG A 188 -16.86 -14.27 10.66
CA ARG A 188 -15.90 -15.35 10.41
C ARG A 188 -16.40 -16.29 9.32
N GLY A 189 -15.54 -16.53 8.32
CA GLY A 189 -15.89 -17.34 7.14
C GLY A 189 -16.79 -16.60 6.15
N GLY A 190 -17.06 -15.30 6.37
CA GLY A 190 -17.77 -14.48 5.39
C GLY A 190 -16.91 -14.20 4.16
N VAL A 191 -17.56 -14.15 3.01
CA VAL A 191 -16.92 -14.03 1.70
C VAL A 191 -17.29 -12.77 0.94
N ALA A 192 -18.36 -12.09 1.36
CA ALA A 192 -18.86 -10.85 0.80
C ALA A 192 -19.34 -9.91 1.92
N ALA A 193 -19.59 -8.64 1.65
CA ALA A 193 -20.22 -7.76 2.62
C ALA A 193 -21.66 -8.23 2.93
N SER A 194 -22.05 -8.19 4.21
CA SER A 194 -23.44 -8.47 4.60
C SER A 194 -24.36 -7.42 3.99
N GLY A 195 -25.38 -7.86 3.29
CA GLY A 195 -26.35 -6.99 2.62
C GLY A 195 -27.27 -7.72 1.66
N ALA A 196 -28.05 -6.95 0.93
CA ALA A 196 -29.04 -7.48 -0.01
C ALA A 196 -28.41 -8.35 -1.11
N LEU A 197 -27.20 -7.98 -1.58
CA LEU A 197 -26.49 -8.75 -2.60
C LEU A 197 -26.07 -10.12 -2.06
N ALA A 198 -25.36 -10.17 -0.92
CA ALA A 198 -24.91 -11.42 -0.32
C ALA A 198 -26.10 -12.36 -0.05
N SER A 199 -27.21 -11.82 0.49
CA SER A 199 -28.45 -12.60 0.71
C SER A 199 -29.03 -13.15 -0.57
N ARG A 200 -29.06 -12.35 -1.65
CA ARG A 200 -29.58 -12.78 -2.96
C ARG A 200 -28.71 -13.86 -3.61
N LEU A 201 -27.40 -13.77 -3.43
CA LEU A 201 -26.43 -14.73 -3.98
C LEU A 201 -26.22 -15.95 -3.07
N GLY A 202 -26.79 -15.96 -1.85
CA GLY A 202 -26.58 -17.04 -0.88
C GLY A 202 -25.17 -17.05 -0.28
N LEU A 203 -24.44 -15.92 -0.34
CA LEU A 203 -23.08 -15.80 0.18
C LEU A 203 -23.08 -15.47 1.68
N SER A 204 -22.15 -16.07 2.42
CA SER A 204 -21.91 -15.71 3.82
C SER A 204 -21.34 -14.29 3.92
N GLY A 205 -21.92 -13.48 4.82
CA GLY A 205 -21.64 -12.05 4.89
C GLY A 205 -20.69 -11.65 6.02
N VAL A 206 -19.86 -10.66 5.76
CA VAL A 206 -19.06 -9.93 6.76
C VAL A 206 -19.79 -8.62 7.10
N PRO A 207 -20.45 -8.51 8.26
CA PRO A 207 -21.17 -7.29 8.62
C PRO A 207 -20.21 -6.15 8.96
N VAL A 208 -20.68 -4.91 8.82
CA VAL A 208 -19.93 -3.71 9.21
C VAL A 208 -19.55 -3.74 10.70
N ALA A 209 -20.38 -4.39 11.53
CA ALA A 209 -20.11 -4.59 12.95
C ALA A 209 -18.77 -5.28 13.24
N ALA A 210 -18.28 -6.15 12.35
CA ALA A 210 -16.96 -6.78 12.49
C ALA A 210 -15.82 -5.74 12.50
N GLU A 211 -15.94 -4.69 11.67
CA GLU A 211 -14.97 -3.59 11.64
C GLU A 211 -15.16 -2.64 12.82
N THR A 212 -16.39 -2.22 13.11
CA THR A 212 -16.65 -1.18 14.13
C THR A 212 -16.40 -1.67 15.55
N ILE A 213 -16.71 -2.92 15.89
CA ILE A 213 -16.39 -3.53 17.21
C ILE A 213 -14.88 -3.59 17.41
N ALA A 214 -14.14 -4.04 16.41
CA ALA A 214 -12.68 -4.06 16.47
C ALA A 214 -12.09 -2.66 16.64
N LEU A 215 -12.62 -1.65 15.94
CA LEU A 215 -12.20 -0.24 16.11
C LEU A 215 -12.44 0.26 17.52
N HIS A 216 -13.61 0.01 18.11
CA HIS A 216 -13.89 0.37 19.50
C HIS A 216 -12.89 -0.26 20.47
N THR A 217 -12.60 -1.56 20.31
CA THR A 217 -11.61 -2.24 21.12
C THR A 217 -10.22 -1.62 20.97
N ILE A 218 -9.77 -1.37 19.74
CA ILE A 218 -8.47 -0.76 19.47
C ILE A 218 -8.38 0.62 20.11
N PHE A 219 -9.39 1.48 19.93
CA PHE A 219 -9.36 2.84 20.49
C PHE A 219 -9.37 2.84 22.03
N GLU A 220 -10.14 1.95 22.68
CA GLU A 220 -10.07 1.82 24.15
C GLU A 220 -8.66 1.45 24.60
N LEU A 221 -8.02 0.49 23.92
CA LEU A 221 -6.66 0.08 24.27
C LEU A 221 -5.64 1.18 23.96
N MET A 222 -5.83 1.98 22.92
CA MET A 222 -4.98 3.15 22.63
C MET A 222 -5.09 4.21 23.73
N ARG A 223 -6.30 4.49 24.26
CA ARG A 223 -6.47 5.42 25.39
C ARG A 223 -5.71 5.00 26.62
N VAL A 224 -5.67 3.70 26.89
CA VAL A 224 -4.98 3.14 28.06
C VAL A 224 -3.46 3.13 27.87
N THR A 225 -2.97 2.88 26.64
CA THR A 225 -1.54 2.62 26.39
C THR A 225 -0.80 3.80 25.79
N GLY A 226 -1.50 4.73 25.15
CA GLY A 226 -0.90 5.79 24.34
C GLY A 226 -0.20 5.27 23.08
N ALA A 227 -0.43 4.02 22.69
CA ALA A 227 0.22 3.39 21.55
C ALA A 227 -0.15 4.07 20.23
N ARG A 228 0.83 4.19 19.32
CA ARG A 228 0.59 4.62 17.94
C ARG A 228 0.08 3.44 17.13
N VAL A 229 -1.05 3.63 16.47
CA VAL A 229 -1.68 2.60 15.66
C VAL A 229 -1.92 3.10 14.24
N HIS A 230 -1.57 2.27 13.26
CA HIS A 230 -2.01 2.41 11.88
C HIS A 230 -3.10 1.39 11.59
N LEU A 231 -4.27 1.89 11.18
CA LEU A 231 -5.43 1.05 10.84
C LEU A 231 -5.38 0.72 9.35
N ALA A 232 -5.09 -0.53 9.04
CA ALA A 232 -4.93 -0.98 7.66
C ALA A 232 -6.27 -1.34 7.01
N ARG A 233 -6.49 -0.81 5.82
CA ARG A 233 -7.57 -1.18 4.89
C ARG A 233 -8.97 -1.04 5.47
N LEU A 234 -9.31 0.19 5.87
CA LEU A 234 -10.68 0.52 6.25
C LEU A 234 -11.64 0.33 5.07
N SER A 235 -12.86 -0.08 5.37
CA SER A 235 -13.81 -0.43 4.32
C SER A 235 -15.22 0.15 4.49
N SER A 236 -15.59 0.68 5.66
CA SER A 236 -16.97 1.10 5.92
C SER A 236 -17.12 2.57 6.34
N ALA A 237 -18.22 3.18 5.95
CA ALA A 237 -18.60 4.53 6.37
C ALA A 237 -18.69 4.67 7.90
N ALA A 238 -19.18 3.64 8.59
CA ALA A 238 -19.28 3.63 10.05
C ALA A 238 -17.91 3.56 10.72
N GLY A 239 -16.99 2.75 10.17
CA GLY A 239 -15.59 2.69 10.62
C GLY A 239 -14.90 4.05 10.46
N LEU A 240 -15.07 4.71 9.32
CA LEU A 240 -14.52 6.05 9.06
C LEU A 240 -15.04 7.11 10.02
N ALA A 241 -16.32 7.05 10.40
CA ALA A 241 -16.88 7.95 11.40
C ALA A 241 -16.20 7.79 12.76
N LEU A 242 -15.89 6.54 13.16
CA LEU A 242 -15.16 6.24 14.40
C LEU A 242 -13.71 6.75 14.33
N VAL A 243 -13.02 6.57 13.21
CA VAL A 243 -11.65 7.07 13.02
C VAL A 243 -11.62 8.60 13.08
N ARG A 244 -12.58 9.28 12.44
CA ARG A 244 -12.70 10.75 12.51
C ARG A 244 -12.85 11.23 13.95
N ALA A 245 -13.69 10.56 14.75
CA ALA A 245 -13.85 10.86 16.15
C ALA A 245 -12.57 10.63 16.96
N ALA A 246 -11.88 9.50 16.74
CA ALA A 246 -10.61 9.18 17.40
C ALA A 246 -9.50 10.19 17.08
N LYS A 247 -9.39 10.63 15.81
CA LYS A 247 -8.46 11.71 15.41
C LYS A 247 -8.82 13.06 16.05
N ALA A 248 -10.10 13.39 16.13
CA ALA A 248 -10.56 14.62 16.79
C ALA A 248 -10.31 14.60 18.30
N GLU A 249 -10.32 13.44 18.94
CA GLU A 249 -9.93 13.22 20.33
C GLU A 249 -8.42 13.38 20.55
N GLY A 250 -7.61 13.28 19.48
CA GLY A 250 -6.15 13.37 19.54
C GLY A 250 -5.43 12.03 19.71
N LEU A 251 -6.10 10.91 19.47
CA LEU A 251 -5.42 9.62 19.47
C LEU A 251 -4.36 9.55 18.35
N PRO A 252 -3.18 8.97 18.61
CA PRO A 252 -2.11 8.84 17.61
C PRO A 252 -2.42 7.74 16.60
N VAL A 253 -3.48 7.96 15.80
CA VAL A 253 -4.00 7.01 14.82
C VAL A 253 -3.85 7.54 13.40
N THR A 254 -3.39 6.67 12.51
CA THR A 254 -3.41 6.86 11.05
C THR A 254 -4.15 5.70 10.40
N CYS A 255 -4.59 5.86 9.16
CA CYS A 255 -5.24 4.77 8.45
C CYS A 255 -5.04 4.84 6.94
N ASP A 256 -5.19 3.70 6.29
CA ASP A 256 -5.22 3.57 4.85
C ASP A 256 -6.50 2.91 4.31
N VAL A 257 -6.60 2.90 3.00
CA VAL A 257 -7.62 2.19 2.24
C VAL A 257 -6.98 1.49 1.04
N GLY A 258 -7.43 0.28 0.74
CA GLY A 258 -7.02 -0.41 -0.49
C GLY A 258 -7.58 0.31 -1.74
N VAL A 259 -6.74 0.49 -2.76
CA VAL A 259 -7.09 1.24 -3.98
C VAL A 259 -8.33 0.68 -4.69
N ASN A 260 -8.60 -0.62 -4.57
CA ASN A 260 -9.79 -1.26 -5.12
C ASN A 260 -11.10 -0.64 -4.58
N HIS A 261 -11.13 -0.31 -3.28
CA HIS A 261 -12.30 0.23 -2.59
C HIS A 261 -12.64 1.68 -2.97
N LEU A 262 -11.77 2.35 -3.72
CA LEU A 262 -12.05 3.67 -4.29
C LEU A 262 -12.99 3.59 -5.51
N HIS A 263 -13.05 2.45 -6.17
CA HIS A 263 -13.71 2.27 -7.46
C HIS A 263 -14.84 1.23 -7.42
N LEU A 264 -14.62 0.15 -6.70
CA LEU A 264 -15.47 -1.03 -6.73
C LEU A 264 -16.41 -1.10 -5.53
N ILE A 265 -17.59 -1.69 -5.76
CA ILE A 265 -18.63 -1.91 -4.75
C ILE A 265 -19.11 -3.36 -4.79
N ASP A 266 -19.92 -3.76 -3.84
CA ASP A 266 -20.40 -5.13 -3.72
C ASP A 266 -21.12 -5.65 -4.97
N VAL A 267 -21.90 -4.81 -5.67
CA VAL A 267 -22.62 -5.23 -6.89
C VAL A 267 -21.70 -5.57 -8.06
N ASP A 268 -20.44 -5.13 -8.04
CA ASP A 268 -19.45 -5.46 -9.08
C ASP A 268 -19.04 -6.95 -9.05
N ILE A 269 -19.32 -7.68 -7.95
CA ILE A 269 -19.17 -9.14 -7.88
C ILE A 269 -19.95 -9.83 -9.00
N GLY A 270 -21.02 -9.17 -9.49
CA GLY A 270 -21.82 -9.67 -10.62
C GLY A 270 -22.39 -11.06 -10.34
N TYR A 271 -22.07 -12.02 -11.22
CA TYR A 271 -22.50 -13.41 -11.09
C TYR A 271 -21.31 -14.27 -10.64
N PHE A 272 -20.89 -14.10 -9.36
CA PHE A 272 -19.83 -14.89 -8.72
C PHE A 272 -18.44 -14.78 -9.37
N ASP A 273 -18.09 -13.58 -9.86
CA ASP A 273 -16.74 -13.36 -10.39
C ASP A 273 -15.70 -13.35 -9.26
N SER A 274 -14.88 -14.38 -9.21
CA SER A 274 -13.85 -14.60 -8.19
C SER A 274 -12.75 -13.54 -8.18
N GLN A 275 -12.57 -12.77 -9.27
CA GLN A 275 -11.63 -11.65 -9.30
C GLN A 275 -12.03 -10.55 -8.30
N PHE A 276 -13.33 -10.43 -7.98
CA PHE A 276 -13.84 -9.49 -6.96
C PHE A 276 -13.87 -10.07 -5.55
N ARG A 277 -13.29 -11.26 -5.33
CA ARG A 277 -13.11 -11.84 -4.00
C ARG A 277 -11.94 -11.18 -3.31
N LEU A 278 -12.23 -10.13 -2.53
CA LEU A 278 -11.25 -9.30 -1.82
C LEU A 278 -11.41 -9.44 -0.30
N ASP A 279 -10.39 -9.03 0.44
CA ASP A 279 -10.37 -8.99 1.90
C ASP A 279 -9.65 -7.72 2.40
N PRO A 280 -10.39 -6.70 2.94
CA PRO A 280 -11.82 -6.68 3.24
C PRO A 280 -12.71 -6.81 2.01
N PRO A 281 -13.95 -7.34 2.17
CA PRO A 281 -14.86 -7.46 1.05
C PRO A 281 -15.32 -6.09 0.55
N LEU A 282 -15.62 -6.00 -0.74
CA LEU A 282 -16.24 -4.83 -1.34
C LEU A 282 -17.57 -4.54 -0.65
N ARG A 283 -17.80 -3.26 -0.30
CA ARG A 283 -19.01 -2.81 0.38
C ARG A 283 -19.91 -1.99 -0.52
N SER A 284 -20.94 -1.41 0.05
CA SER A 284 -21.94 -0.64 -0.69
C SER A 284 -21.37 0.64 -1.34
N GLU A 285 -22.12 1.19 -2.28
CA GLU A 285 -21.80 2.51 -2.88
C GLU A 285 -21.69 3.61 -1.82
N ARG A 286 -22.54 3.57 -0.78
CA ARG A 286 -22.45 4.50 0.35
C ARG A 286 -21.09 4.44 1.05
N ASP A 287 -20.53 3.25 1.22
CA ASP A 287 -19.23 3.05 1.86
C ASP A 287 -18.11 3.57 0.96
N ARG A 288 -18.16 3.30 -0.35
CA ARG A 288 -17.20 3.83 -1.33
C ARG A 288 -17.20 5.37 -1.34
N GLU A 289 -18.38 6.00 -1.39
CA GLU A 289 -18.47 7.47 -1.36
C GLU A 289 -17.96 8.05 -0.03
N ALA A 290 -18.20 7.36 1.10
CA ALA A 290 -17.65 7.77 2.39
C ALA A 290 -16.10 7.69 2.41
N ILE A 291 -15.51 6.68 1.77
CA ILE A 291 -14.05 6.55 1.60
C ILE A 291 -13.51 7.74 0.79
N ARG A 292 -14.15 8.09 -0.33
CA ARG A 292 -13.76 9.21 -1.19
C ARG A 292 -13.80 10.55 -0.44
N VAL A 293 -14.85 10.77 0.34
CA VAL A 293 -14.97 11.97 1.22
C VAL A 293 -13.88 11.95 2.29
N ALA A 294 -13.61 10.81 2.91
CA ALA A 294 -12.61 10.67 3.97
C ALA A 294 -11.17 10.87 3.48
N LEU A 295 -10.89 10.57 2.22
CA LEU A 295 -9.61 10.94 1.57
C LEU A 295 -9.52 12.45 1.35
N ALA A 296 -10.61 13.10 0.94
CA ALA A 296 -10.62 14.54 0.68
C ALA A 296 -10.46 15.35 1.98
N ASP A 297 -11.13 14.95 3.07
CA ASP A 297 -11.09 15.65 4.36
C ASP A 297 -9.90 15.27 5.26
N GLY A 298 -9.08 14.29 4.86
CA GLY A 298 -7.91 13.86 5.61
C GLY A 298 -8.19 12.86 6.74
N THR A 299 -9.39 12.32 6.83
CA THR A 299 -9.70 11.21 7.75
C THR A 299 -8.91 9.96 7.36
N ILE A 300 -8.84 9.63 6.06
CA ILE A 300 -7.92 8.61 5.53
C ILE A 300 -6.61 9.29 5.15
N ASP A 301 -5.50 8.75 5.64
CA ASP A 301 -4.16 9.29 5.42
C ASP A 301 -3.59 8.86 4.06
N ALA A 302 -3.65 7.58 3.76
CA ALA A 302 -2.98 6.99 2.59
C ALA A 302 -3.87 6.06 1.78
N ILE A 303 -3.47 5.82 0.54
CA ILE A 303 -4.00 4.78 -0.34
C ILE A 303 -2.90 3.73 -0.48
N CYS A 304 -3.22 2.45 -0.27
CA CYS A 304 -2.30 1.33 -0.53
C CYS A 304 -2.78 0.49 -1.71
N SER A 305 -1.87 -0.25 -2.32
CA SER A 305 -2.22 -1.16 -3.41
C SER A 305 -3.02 -2.37 -2.94
N ASP A 306 -2.84 -2.77 -1.68
CA ASP A 306 -3.29 -4.05 -1.12
C ASP A 306 -2.91 -5.24 -2.01
N HIS A 307 -1.72 -5.14 -2.61
CA HIS A 307 -1.20 -6.10 -3.56
C HIS A 307 -1.12 -7.50 -2.95
N THR A 308 -1.90 -8.40 -3.52
CA THR A 308 -2.07 -9.76 -3.02
C THR A 308 -2.16 -10.73 -4.20
N PRO A 309 -1.00 -11.16 -4.76
CA PRO A 309 -0.97 -12.16 -5.82
C PRO A 309 -1.56 -13.49 -5.34
N VAL A 310 -2.36 -14.09 -6.18
CA VAL A 310 -3.04 -15.38 -5.97
C VAL A 310 -2.77 -16.25 -7.17
N ASP A 311 -2.60 -17.53 -6.97
CA ASP A 311 -2.44 -18.50 -8.06
C ASP A 311 -3.71 -18.51 -8.96
N ASP A 312 -3.50 -18.64 -10.27
CA ASP A 312 -4.60 -18.60 -11.22
C ASP A 312 -5.65 -19.69 -10.94
N ASP A 313 -5.21 -20.89 -10.52
CA ASP A 313 -6.10 -22.00 -10.18
C ASP A 313 -6.99 -21.68 -8.96
N GLU A 314 -6.46 -20.95 -7.98
CA GLU A 314 -7.23 -20.52 -6.81
C GLU A 314 -8.32 -19.50 -7.15
N LYS A 315 -8.19 -18.79 -8.28
CA LYS A 315 -9.21 -17.87 -8.81
C LYS A 315 -10.23 -18.56 -9.73
N LEU A 316 -9.96 -19.77 -10.18
CA LEU A 316 -10.92 -20.59 -10.94
C LEU A 316 -11.93 -21.31 -10.04
N LEU A 317 -11.71 -21.34 -8.74
CA LEU A 317 -12.63 -21.92 -7.76
C LEU A 317 -13.94 -21.12 -7.67
N PRO A 318 -15.04 -21.73 -7.18
CA PRO A 318 -16.27 -20.99 -6.83
C PRO A 318 -15.96 -19.80 -5.92
N PHE A 319 -16.77 -18.74 -6.01
CA PHE A 319 -16.50 -17.45 -5.34
C PHE A 319 -16.23 -17.59 -3.84
N ASP A 320 -16.93 -18.46 -3.13
CA ASP A 320 -16.80 -18.69 -1.70
C ASP A 320 -15.54 -19.52 -1.33
N GLU A 321 -15.03 -20.31 -2.27
CA GLU A 321 -13.81 -21.11 -2.12
C GLU A 321 -12.57 -20.39 -2.66
N ALA A 322 -12.75 -19.41 -3.56
CA ALA A 322 -11.66 -18.67 -4.17
C ALA A 322 -10.82 -17.89 -3.12
N THR A 323 -9.51 -17.91 -3.27
CA THR A 323 -8.62 -17.14 -2.39
C THR A 323 -8.80 -15.65 -2.59
N PRO A 324 -9.01 -14.86 -1.50
CA PRO A 324 -9.17 -13.42 -1.60
C PRO A 324 -7.85 -12.73 -1.97
N GLY A 325 -7.96 -11.65 -2.75
CA GLY A 325 -6.83 -10.80 -3.11
C GLY A 325 -6.87 -10.33 -4.54
N ALA A 326 -6.15 -9.25 -4.80
CA ALA A 326 -5.93 -8.70 -6.13
C ALA A 326 -4.50 -8.15 -6.26
N THR A 327 -3.91 -8.23 -7.46
CA THR A 327 -2.68 -7.52 -7.77
C THR A 327 -2.96 -6.02 -7.90
N GLY A 328 -2.10 -5.17 -7.37
CA GLY A 328 -2.35 -3.74 -7.29
C GLY A 328 -1.12 -2.84 -7.46
N LEU A 329 0.11 -3.35 -7.32
CA LEU A 329 1.34 -2.55 -7.40
C LEU A 329 1.43 -1.73 -8.70
N GLU A 330 1.18 -2.35 -9.84
CA GLU A 330 1.22 -1.69 -11.15
C GLU A 330 0.00 -0.81 -11.43
N LEU A 331 -1.06 -0.94 -10.63
CA LEU A 331 -2.32 -0.22 -10.78
C LEU A 331 -2.44 0.98 -9.83
N LEU A 332 -1.60 1.06 -8.77
CA LEU A 332 -1.71 2.05 -7.70
C LEU A 332 -1.73 3.48 -8.25
N LEU A 333 -0.79 3.85 -9.13
CA LEU A 333 -0.76 5.17 -9.74
C LEU A 333 -2.02 5.44 -10.56
N SER A 334 -2.32 4.56 -11.51
CA SER A 334 -3.41 4.75 -12.47
C SER A 334 -4.77 4.84 -11.78
N LEU A 335 -5.04 3.97 -10.80
CA LEU A 335 -6.29 3.99 -10.03
C LEU A 335 -6.38 5.21 -9.10
N THR A 336 -5.27 5.64 -8.50
CA THR A 336 -5.23 6.88 -7.72
C THR A 336 -5.53 8.10 -8.60
N LEU A 337 -4.97 8.16 -9.81
CA LEU A 337 -5.24 9.26 -10.74
C LEU A 337 -6.66 9.22 -11.29
N LYS A 338 -7.21 8.04 -11.55
CA LYS A 338 -8.62 7.87 -11.92
C LYS A 338 -9.55 8.41 -10.83
N TRP A 339 -9.28 8.08 -9.57
CA TRP A 339 -10.03 8.65 -8.43
C TRP A 339 -9.90 10.17 -8.37
N ALA A 340 -8.69 10.69 -8.57
CA ALA A 340 -8.44 12.14 -8.53
C ALA A 340 -9.23 12.89 -9.62
N ASP A 341 -9.28 12.35 -10.84
CA ASP A 341 -10.06 12.93 -11.94
C ASP A 341 -11.57 12.91 -11.64
N GLU A 342 -12.09 11.77 -11.21
CA GLU A 342 -13.52 11.60 -10.86
C GLU A 342 -13.98 12.52 -9.72
N THR A 343 -13.10 12.80 -8.76
CA THR A 343 -13.39 13.66 -7.60
C THR A 343 -12.90 15.09 -7.76
N ARG A 344 -12.22 15.42 -8.86
CA ARG A 344 -11.56 16.70 -9.11
C ARG A 344 -10.54 17.07 -8.05
N THR A 345 -9.86 16.05 -7.52
CA THR A 345 -8.76 16.23 -6.56
C THR A 345 -7.51 16.71 -7.31
N PRO A 346 -6.83 17.77 -6.88
CA PRO A 346 -5.59 18.24 -7.50
C PRO A 346 -4.52 17.16 -7.52
N LEU A 347 -3.74 17.09 -8.63
CA LEU A 347 -2.73 16.06 -8.85
C LEU A 347 -1.73 15.92 -7.67
N ALA A 348 -1.20 17.03 -7.19
CA ALA A 348 -0.27 17.03 -6.06
C ALA A 348 -0.90 16.44 -4.78
N GLN A 349 -2.20 16.69 -4.53
CA GLN A 349 -2.91 16.13 -3.39
C GLN A 349 -3.16 14.62 -3.56
N ALA A 350 -3.47 14.17 -4.77
CA ALA A 350 -3.64 12.75 -5.06
C ALA A 350 -2.31 12.00 -4.88
N LEU A 351 -1.23 12.50 -5.46
CA LEU A 351 0.10 11.92 -5.32
C LEU A 351 0.57 11.90 -3.86
N ARG A 352 0.21 12.90 -3.07
CA ARG A 352 0.52 12.93 -1.64
C ARG A 352 0.03 11.69 -0.90
N ARG A 353 -1.13 11.12 -1.31
CA ARG A 353 -1.74 9.93 -0.68
C ARG A 353 -0.96 8.63 -0.93
N ILE A 354 -0.09 8.63 -1.94
CA ILE A 354 0.72 7.48 -2.34
C ILE A 354 2.23 7.79 -2.35
N THR A 355 2.67 8.89 -1.75
CA THR A 355 4.09 9.29 -1.67
C THR A 355 4.47 9.75 -0.26
N SER A 356 4.35 11.04 0.05
CA SER A 356 4.87 11.62 1.30
C SER A 356 4.07 11.20 2.52
N VAL A 357 2.74 11.10 2.46
CA VAL A 357 1.94 10.71 3.63
C VAL A 357 2.18 9.26 4.06
N PRO A 358 2.16 8.25 3.15
CA PRO A 358 2.57 6.91 3.56
C PRO A 358 4.01 6.85 4.07
N ALA A 359 4.94 7.64 3.54
CA ALA A 359 6.29 7.75 4.08
C ALA A 359 6.32 8.32 5.51
N ASP A 360 5.45 9.30 5.81
CA ASP A 360 5.29 9.84 7.16
C ASP A 360 4.72 8.80 8.13
N VAL A 361 3.76 7.99 7.71
CA VAL A 361 3.25 6.85 8.49
C VAL A 361 4.37 5.88 8.86
N LEU A 362 5.28 5.63 7.93
CA LEU A 362 6.46 4.78 8.13
C LEU A 362 7.61 5.47 8.87
N GLN A 363 7.55 6.80 9.02
CA GLN A 363 8.64 7.63 9.56
C GLN A 363 9.94 7.51 8.72
N LEU A 364 9.79 7.35 7.41
CA LEU A 364 10.88 7.25 6.46
C LEU A 364 11.08 8.55 5.68
N PRO A 365 12.33 8.91 5.32
CA PRO A 365 12.63 10.08 4.49
C PRO A 365 12.41 9.77 2.99
N ALA A 366 11.28 9.12 2.63
CA ALA A 366 10.91 8.73 1.27
C ALA A 366 9.77 9.60 0.73
N GLY A 367 9.39 9.43 -0.54
CA GLY A 367 8.21 10.05 -1.14
C GLY A 367 8.27 11.57 -1.24
N ARG A 368 9.46 12.17 -1.35
CA ARG A 368 9.70 13.62 -1.35
C ARG A 368 10.67 14.03 -2.44
N LEU A 369 10.48 15.27 -2.94
CA LEU A 369 11.41 15.92 -3.87
C LEU A 369 12.17 17.01 -3.11
N ALA A 370 13.35 16.68 -2.60
CA ALA A 370 14.22 17.63 -1.92
C ALA A 370 15.66 17.43 -2.35
N GLU A 371 16.42 18.53 -2.50
CA GLU A 371 17.85 18.46 -2.75
C GLU A 371 18.54 17.72 -1.59
N GLY A 372 19.44 16.82 -1.91
CA GLY A 372 20.15 15.95 -0.95
C GLY A 372 19.40 14.65 -0.59
N SER A 373 18.11 14.52 -0.89
CA SER A 373 17.37 13.26 -0.67
C SER A 373 17.74 12.19 -1.70
N ALA A 374 17.43 10.93 -1.39
CA ALA A 374 17.56 9.84 -2.34
C ALA A 374 16.78 10.16 -3.63
N ALA A 375 17.38 9.87 -4.78
CA ALA A 375 16.73 10.06 -6.08
C ALA A 375 15.81 8.86 -6.40
N ASP A 376 14.77 8.72 -5.58
CA ASP A 376 13.67 7.80 -5.78
C ASP A 376 12.56 8.56 -6.51
N LEU A 377 12.43 8.32 -7.81
CA LEU A 377 11.60 9.13 -8.70
C LEU A 377 10.70 8.25 -9.58
N CYS A 378 9.48 8.74 -9.82
CA CYS A 378 8.54 8.19 -10.78
C CYS A 378 8.30 9.21 -11.90
N VAL A 379 8.65 8.84 -13.13
CA VAL A 379 8.37 9.64 -14.34
C VAL A 379 7.27 8.93 -15.12
N PHE A 380 6.14 9.62 -15.33
CA PHE A 380 4.99 9.02 -16.00
C PHE A 380 4.32 9.95 -17.01
N ASP A 381 3.66 9.36 -17.99
CA ASP A 381 2.84 10.07 -18.97
C ASP A 381 1.40 10.17 -18.46
N PRO A 382 0.91 11.37 -18.08
CA PRO A 382 -0.44 11.54 -17.54
C PRO A 382 -1.54 11.41 -18.61
N ARG A 383 -1.19 11.50 -19.90
CA ARG A 383 -2.14 11.44 -21.03
C ARG A 383 -2.23 10.06 -21.65
N ALA A 384 -1.27 9.18 -21.35
CA ALA A 384 -1.31 7.82 -21.85
C ALA A 384 -2.44 7.05 -21.17
N HIS A 385 -3.01 6.10 -21.92
CA HIS A 385 -3.92 5.10 -21.40
C HIS A 385 -3.36 3.73 -21.72
N TRP A 386 -3.65 2.76 -20.85
CA TRP A 386 -3.22 1.40 -21.07
C TRP A 386 -4.28 0.42 -20.59
N ARG A 387 -4.36 -0.72 -21.24
CA ARG A 387 -5.33 -1.76 -20.89
C ARG A 387 -4.71 -2.75 -19.93
N VAL A 388 -5.42 -3.06 -18.85
CA VAL A 388 -5.00 -4.07 -17.88
C VAL A 388 -5.20 -5.45 -18.50
N GLU A 389 -4.12 -6.08 -18.90
CA GLU A 389 -4.09 -7.41 -19.48
C GLU A 389 -2.95 -8.22 -18.85
N PRO A 390 -3.08 -9.54 -18.66
CA PRO A 390 -2.02 -10.35 -18.04
C PRO A 390 -0.63 -10.11 -18.65
N ARG A 391 -0.55 -10.00 -19.98
CA ARG A 391 0.72 -9.74 -20.70
C ARG A 391 1.33 -8.37 -20.45
N ALA A 392 0.53 -7.40 -19.96
CA ALA A 392 1.00 -6.05 -19.65
C ALA A 392 1.57 -5.93 -18.24
N LEU A 393 1.26 -6.91 -17.36
CA LEU A 393 1.70 -6.95 -15.98
C LEU A 393 3.07 -7.62 -15.85
N LYS A 394 3.87 -7.17 -14.88
CA LYS A 394 5.16 -7.74 -14.47
C LYS A 394 5.01 -8.70 -13.29
N SER A 395 3.97 -8.47 -12.47
CA SER A 395 3.60 -9.40 -11.40
C SER A 395 3.38 -10.80 -11.99
N GLN A 396 3.82 -11.82 -11.27
CA GLN A 396 3.49 -13.21 -11.60
C GLN A 396 2.00 -13.49 -11.37
N GLY A 397 1.38 -12.83 -10.38
CA GLY A 397 -0.07 -12.90 -10.17
C GLY A 397 -0.81 -12.05 -11.20
N HIS A 398 -1.87 -12.61 -11.79
CA HIS A 398 -2.71 -11.91 -12.77
C HIS A 398 -4.12 -11.64 -12.26
N ASN A 399 -4.38 -11.93 -10.99
CA ASN A 399 -5.68 -11.77 -10.34
C ASN A 399 -5.98 -10.29 -10.12
N SER A 400 -6.88 -9.73 -10.92
CA SER A 400 -7.30 -8.33 -10.78
C SER A 400 -8.75 -8.13 -11.22
N PRO A 401 -9.58 -7.44 -10.42
CA PRO A 401 -10.94 -7.06 -10.83
C PRO A 401 -10.94 -6.01 -11.95
N PHE A 402 -9.79 -5.45 -12.29
CA PHE A 402 -9.64 -4.46 -13.38
C PHE A 402 -9.17 -5.07 -14.70
N LEU A 403 -9.10 -6.40 -14.83
CA LEU A 403 -8.76 -7.02 -16.12
C LEU A 403 -9.69 -6.54 -17.23
N GLY A 404 -9.09 -6.12 -18.35
CA GLY A 404 -9.83 -5.57 -19.49
C GLY A 404 -10.16 -4.07 -19.39
N TYR A 405 -9.99 -3.43 -18.23
CA TYR A 405 -10.20 -1.99 -18.06
C TYR A 405 -9.08 -1.20 -18.74
N GLU A 406 -9.43 -0.04 -19.26
CA GLU A 406 -8.49 0.97 -19.71
C GLU A 406 -8.25 1.98 -18.59
N LEU A 407 -7.00 2.13 -18.16
CA LEU A 407 -6.62 2.99 -17.05
C LEU A 407 -5.75 4.16 -17.54
N PRO A 408 -5.88 5.35 -16.90
CA PRO A 408 -5.08 6.52 -17.22
C PRO A 408 -3.66 6.37 -16.68
N ALA A 409 -2.75 7.14 -17.27
CA ALA A 409 -1.35 7.29 -16.95
C ALA A 409 -0.52 6.01 -17.15
N SER A 410 0.72 6.20 -17.58
CA SER A 410 1.66 5.11 -17.80
C SER A 410 3.03 5.51 -17.29
N VAL A 411 3.60 4.71 -16.40
CA VAL A 411 4.98 4.92 -15.93
C VAL A 411 5.94 4.71 -17.09
N ARG A 412 6.84 5.66 -17.27
CA ARG A 412 7.89 5.65 -18.29
C ARG A 412 9.23 5.25 -17.70
N THR A 413 9.58 5.84 -16.56
CA THR A 413 10.86 5.54 -15.90
C THR A 413 10.69 5.60 -14.39
N THR A 414 11.27 4.65 -13.70
CA THR A 414 11.37 4.63 -12.23
C THR A 414 12.83 4.61 -11.85
N LEU A 415 13.24 5.56 -11.01
CA LEU A 415 14.58 5.59 -10.43
C LEU A 415 14.50 5.20 -8.95
N VAL A 416 15.42 4.37 -8.52
CA VAL A 416 15.63 3.99 -7.11
C VAL A 416 17.09 4.28 -6.75
N ALA A 417 17.32 5.08 -5.73
CA ALA A 417 18.65 5.56 -5.35
C ALA A 417 19.46 6.06 -6.56
N GLY A 418 18.80 6.77 -7.49
CA GLY A 418 19.42 7.34 -8.68
C GLY A 418 19.82 6.32 -9.75
N GLN A 419 19.38 5.09 -9.66
CA GLN A 419 19.55 4.08 -10.71
C GLN A 419 18.22 3.85 -11.43
N ILE A 420 18.25 3.66 -12.74
CA ILE A 420 17.08 3.34 -13.52
C ILE A 420 16.70 1.89 -13.24
N ALA A 421 15.66 1.72 -12.40
CA ALA A 421 15.14 0.40 -12.03
C ALA A 421 14.08 -0.10 -13.04
N PHE A 422 13.42 0.83 -13.73
CA PHE A 422 12.46 0.50 -14.79
C PHE A 422 12.50 1.59 -15.88
N GLU A 423 12.44 1.16 -17.14
CA GLU A 423 12.28 2.05 -18.30
C GLU A 423 11.38 1.37 -19.34
N ARG A 424 10.34 2.08 -19.76
CA ARG A 424 9.43 1.63 -20.82
C ARG A 424 9.85 2.27 -22.14
N HIS A 425 10.23 1.44 -23.10
CA HIS A 425 10.63 1.81 -24.47
C HIS A 425 9.44 2.02 -25.40
#